data_bb6377bab731c3fe3552a98f3fd7959a
#
_entry.id   bb6377bab731c3fe3552a98f3fd7959a
#
_cell.length_a   1.000
_cell.length_b   1.000
_cell.length_c   1.000
_cell.angle_alpha   90.00
_cell.angle_beta   90.00
_cell.angle_gamma   90.00
#
_symmetry.space_group_name_H-M   'P 1'
#
loop_
_entity.id
_entity.type
_entity.pdbx_description
1 polymer ?
#
loop_
_entity_poly.entity_id
_entity_poly.type
_entity_poly.pdbx_seq_one_letter_code
_entity_poly.pdbx_strand_id
1 'polypeptide(L)'
;MYKRQLDDIVFGGWDPISANALEAARTCGVLEEKDLAPISSEMEGIVAMEAVFDQKWVSRLDGTRVKTETNKWDQAMALMADIENFRTENGCDRLVMVWCGSTEAFQEPSEVHETIEAFEAGLKADDDNISPSQIYVYAALQSNVPFANGAPNLSTDLPCMMELSARNGVPIAGKDFKTGQTLMKTLIAPGLKARMLGLRGWYSTNILGNRDGEVLDAPENFKTKEESKLGVLHKILQPEVYPELYGNVDHVVRINYYPPRGDNKEGWDAIDIFGWMGYPMQIKIDFLCRDSILAAPIVLDLALFMDLAHRAGESGVQEWLSFYLKAPQDSVAGVPAEQDLFIQQTKLKNTLREWMGETAV
;
A
#
# COMPACT_ATOMS: atom_id res chain seq x y z
N MET A 1 -26.56 0.05 7.00
CA MET A 1 -25.90 1.05 6.18
C MET A 1 -24.81 0.43 5.27
N TYR A 2 -23.96 -0.45 5.78
CA TYR A 2 -22.91 -1.13 5.00
C TYR A 2 -23.40 -1.93 3.77
N LYS A 3 -24.51 -2.66 3.87
CA LYS A 3 -24.98 -3.53 2.77
C LYS A 3 -25.38 -2.80 1.48
N ARG A 4 -25.94 -1.60 1.56
CA ARG A 4 -26.38 -0.86 0.36
C ARG A 4 -25.23 -0.21 -0.43
N GLN A 5 -24.10 0.11 0.21
CA GLN A 5 -22.95 0.70 -0.47
C GLN A 5 -22.13 -0.34 -1.24
N LEU A 6 -22.17 -1.60 -0.82
CA LEU A 6 -21.42 -2.69 -1.48
C LEU A 6 -22.14 -3.22 -2.73
N ASP A 7 -23.48 -3.19 -2.74
CA ASP A 7 -24.27 -3.71 -3.85
C ASP A 7 -24.15 -2.87 -5.13
N ASP A 8 -23.74 -1.60 -5.01
CA ASP A 8 -23.63 -0.64 -6.12
C ASP A 8 -22.16 -0.34 -6.53
N ILE A 9 -21.18 -1.08 -6.01
CA ILE A 9 -19.77 -0.90 -6.36
C ILE A 9 -19.49 -1.51 -7.74
N VAL A 10 -18.90 -0.71 -8.62
CA VAL A 10 -18.39 -1.16 -9.92
C VAL A 10 -16.88 -1.22 -9.87
N PHE A 11 -16.30 -2.35 -10.28
CA PHE A 11 -14.87 -2.59 -10.30
C PHE A 11 -14.29 -2.42 -11.71
N GLY A 12 -13.16 -1.74 -11.80
CA GLY A 12 -12.36 -1.63 -13.01
C GLY A 12 -10.93 -1.31 -12.66
N GLY A 13 -10.04 -1.37 -13.62
CA GLY A 13 -8.64 -1.08 -13.41
C GLY A 13 -7.79 -1.31 -14.65
N TRP A 14 -6.50 -1.16 -14.50
CA TRP A 14 -5.51 -1.37 -15.55
C TRP A 14 -4.63 -2.55 -15.17
N ASP A 15 -4.27 -3.35 -16.15
CA ASP A 15 -3.32 -4.45 -15.95
C ASP A 15 -2.49 -4.63 -17.24
N PRO A 16 -1.15 -4.73 -17.13
CA PRO A 16 -0.30 -5.00 -18.29
C PRO A 16 -0.46 -6.42 -18.84
N ILE A 17 -1.22 -7.28 -18.16
CA ILE A 17 -1.47 -8.66 -18.57
C ILE A 17 -2.89 -8.77 -19.13
N SER A 18 -3.00 -9.41 -20.29
CA SER A 18 -4.29 -9.63 -20.95
C SER A 18 -5.03 -10.78 -20.29
N ALA A 19 -5.89 -10.47 -19.31
CA ALA A 19 -6.79 -11.42 -18.66
C ALA A 19 -8.04 -10.68 -18.17
N ASN A 20 -9.19 -11.36 -18.07
CA ASN A 20 -10.31 -10.88 -17.30
C ASN A 20 -10.12 -11.23 -15.80
N ALA A 21 -10.96 -10.70 -14.92
CA ALA A 21 -10.81 -10.88 -13.49
C ALA A 21 -10.93 -12.37 -13.07
N LEU A 22 -11.74 -13.18 -13.76
CA LEU A 22 -11.86 -14.61 -13.45
C LEU A 22 -10.61 -15.39 -13.83
N GLU A 23 -10.05 -15.13 -15.02
CA GLU A 23 -8.81 -15.74 -15.49
C GLU A 23 -7.64 -15.36 -14.58
N ALA A 24 -7.54 -14.09 -14.20
CA ALA A 24 -6.54 -13.62 -13.25
C ALA A 24 -6.68 -14.31 -11.89
N ALA A 25 -7.88 -14.40 -11.34
CA ALA A 25 -8.14 -15.05 -10.07
C ALA A 25 -7.78 -16.54 -10.06
N ARG A 26 -8.10 -17.27 -11.15
CA ARG A 26 -7.71 -18.68 -11.33
C ARG A 26 -6.20 -18.84 -11.46
N THR A 27 -5.55 -17.97 -12.22
CA THR A 27 -4.10 -17.99 -12.42
C THR A 27 -3.34 -17.73 -11.12
N CYS A 28 -3.80 -16.75 -10.34
CA CYS A 28 -3.19 -16.42 -9.04
C CYS A 28 -3.42 -17.50 -7.97
N GLY A 29 -4.50 -18.28 -8.09
CA GLY A 29 -4.81 -19.39 -7.16
C GLY A 29 -5.07 -18.95 -5.72
N VAL A 30 -5.49 -17.70 -5.50
CA VAL A 30 -5.78 -17.13 -4.17
C VAL A 30 -7.09 -17.70 -3.64
N LEU A 31 -8.14 -17.73 -4.47
CA LEU A 31 -9.46 -18.27 -4.17
C LEU A 31 -9.60 -19.69 -4.72
N GLU A 32 -10.39 -20.49 -4.03
CA GLU A 32 -10.75 -21.83 -4.49
C GLU A 32 -11.92 -21.74 -5.50
N GLU A 33 -12.04 -22.74 -6.39
CA GLU A 33 -13.09 -22.75 -7.42
C GLU A 33 -14.50 -22.68 -6.83
N LYS A 34 -14.72 -23.25 -5.62
CA LYS A 34 -16.01 -23.13 -4.92
C LYS A 34 -16.41 -21.69 -4.59
N ASP A 35 -15.41 -20.79 -4.41
CA ASP A 35 -15.62 -19.39 -4.09
C ASP A 35 -15.77 -18.56 -5.38
N LEU A 36 -15.11 -18.98 -6.47
CA LEU A 36 -15.18 -18.32 -7.78
C LEU A 36 -16.44 -18.68 -8.57
N ALA A 37 -16.87 -19.93 -8.51
CA ALA A 37 -18.00 -20.42 -9.31
C ALA A 37 -19.29 -19.60 -9.15
N PRO A 38 -19.71 -19.15 -7.96
CA PRO A 38 -20.92 -18.36 -7.77
C PRO A 38 -20.90 -16.96 -8.43
N ILE A 39 -19.70 -16.40 -8.65
CA ILE A 39 -19.49 -15.02 -9.15
C ILE A 39 -18.75 -15.01 -10.49
N SER A 40 -18.60 -16.16 -11.13
CA SER A 40 -17.80 -16.30 -12.35
C SER A 40 -18.29 -15.40 -13.49
N SER A 41 -19.61 -15.30 -13.67
CA SER A 41 -20.20 -14.48 -14.73
C SER A 41 -19.90 -12.99 -14.59
N GLU A 42 -19.96 -12.49 -13.36
CA GLU A 42 -19.62 -11.09 -13.05
C GLU A 42 -18.12 -10.83 -13.26
N MET A 43 -17.27 -11.75 -12.80
CA MET A 43 -15.81 -11.63 -12.94
C MET A 43 -15.35 -11.74 -14.39
N GLU A 44 -16.00 -12.54 -15.25
CA GLU A 44 -15.71 -12.62 -16.68
C GLU A 44 -15.95 -11.27 -17.38
N GLY A 45 -16.93 -10.52 -16.92
CA GLY A 45 -17.27 -9.19 -17.45
C GLY A 45 -16.28 -8.08 -17.07
N ILE A 46 -15.43 -8.29 -16.06
CA ILE A 46 -14.45 -7.31 -15.63
C ILE A 46 -13.16 -7.52 -16.42
N VAL A 47 -12.90 -6.65 -17.39
CA VAL A 47 -11.70 -6.68 -18.23
C VAL A 47 -10.83 -5.45 -17.92
N ALA A 48 -9.58 -5.67 -17.59
CA ALA A 48 -8.65 -4.58 -17.31
C ALA A 48 -8.41 -3.72 -18.57
N MET A 49 -8.23 -2.42 -18.38
CA MET A 49 -7.79 -1.48 -19.41
C MET A 49 -6.29 -1.63 -19.68
N GLU A 50 -5.80 -1.09 -20.78
CA GLU A 50 -4.38 -1.06 -21.10
C GLU A 50 -3.62 -0.20 -20.10
N ALA A 51 -2.55 -0.77 -19.51
CA ALA A 51 -1.81 -0.14 -18.43
C ALA A 51 -0.70 0.80 -18.93
N VAL A 52 -0.39 1.83 -18.15
CA VAL A 52 0.92 2.45 -18.18
C VAL A 52 1.86 1.53 -17.41
N PHE A 53 2.84 1.00 -18.11
CA PHE A 53 3.80 0.02 -17.57
C PHE A 53 5.18 0.22 -18.21
N ASP A 54 6.21 0.14 -17.40
CA ASP A 54 7.60 0.19 -17.85
C ASP A 54 8.40 -0.90 -17.11
N GLN A 55 8.92 -1.84 -17.88
CA GLN A 55 9.70 -2.98 -17.37
C GLN A 55 10.97 -2.55 -16.61
N LYS A 56 11.49 -1.35 -16.86
CA LYS A 56 12.59 -0.77 -16.09
C LYS A 56 12.29 -0.72 -14.58
N TRP A 57 11.03 -0.46 -14.22
CA TRP A 57 10.60 -0.34 -12.83
C TRP A 57 10.20 -1.67 -12.19
N VAL A 58 9.80 -2.66 -13.00
CA VAL A 58 9.41 -3.99 -12.54
C VAL A 58 10.02 -5.04 -13.46
N SER A 59 11.33 -5.24 -13.34
CA SER A 59 12.16 -6.00 -14.29
C SER A 59 11.76 -7.47 -14.48
N ARG A 60 11.09 -8.07 -13.47
CA ARG A 60 10.63 -9.47 -13.49
C ARG A 60 9.22 -9.66 -14.07
N LEU A 61 8.56 -8.59 -14.51
CA LEU A 61 7.25 -8.66 -15.16
C LEU A 61 7.35 -8.30 -16.64
N ASP A 62 6.60 -9.07 -17.45
CA ASP A 62 6.35 -8.74 -18.85
C ASP A 62 4.91 -8.21 -18.99
N GLY A 63 4.75 -7.12 -19.72
CA GLY A 63 3.45 -6.55 -20.06
C GLY A 63 3.20 -6.60 -21.55
N THR A 64 2.07 -7.18 -21.97
CA THR A 64 1.62 -7.22 -23.36
C THR A 64 0.45 -6.34 -23.66
N ARG A 65 -0.25 -5.87 -22.60
CA ARG A 65 -1.41 -4.98 -22.68
C ARG A 65 -1.06 -3.62 -22.09
N VAL A 66 -0.25 -2.89 -22.82
CA VAL A 66 0.26 -1.58 -22.40
C VAL A 66 -0.18 -0.48 -23.33
N LYS A 67 -0.33 0.72 -22.79
CA LYS A 67 -0.62 1.91 -23.56
C LYS A 67 0.46 2.20 -24.58
N THR A 68 0.06 2.70 -25.74
CA THR A 68 0.92 2.95 -26.90
C THR A 68 1.46 4.38 -26.96
N GLU A 69 1.04 5.25 -26.08
CA GLU A 69 1.51 6.62 -25.93
C GLU A 69 3.02 6.67 -25.69
N THR A 70 3.70 7.51 -26.45
CA THR A 70 5.17 7.49 -26.54
C THR A 70 5.87 8.32 -25.47
N ASN A 71 5.14 9.15 -24.72
CA ASN A 71 5.68 9.93 -23.62
C ASN A 71 4.75 9.93 -22.41
N LYS A 72 5.30 10.24 -21.25
CA LYS A 72 4.60 10.15 -19.95
C LYS A 72 3.45 11.17 -19.81
N TRP A 73 3.54 12.31 -20.49
CA TRP A 73 2.44 13.29 -20.52
C TRP A 73 1.21 12.72 -21.22
N ASP A 74 1.40 12.16 -22.41
CA ASP A 74 0.29 11.56 -23.17
C ASP A 74 -0.27 10.32 -22.47
N GLN A 75 0.57 9.53 -21.78
CA GLN A 75 0.15 8.44 -20.90
C GLN A 75 -0.74 8.94 -19.76
N ALA A 76 -0.36 10.04 -19.10
CA ALA A 76 -1.17 10.64 -18.05
C ALA A 76 -2.53 11.11 -18.58
N MET A 77 -2.55 11.76 -19.76
CA MET A 77 -3.79 12.20 -20.43
C MET A 77 -4.68 11.01 -20.81
N ALA A 78 -4.10 9.92 -21.30
CA ALA A 78 -4.82 8.69 -21.61
C ALA A 78 -5.43 8.04 -20.35
N LEU A 79 -4.72 8.02 -19.23
CA LEU A 79 -5.28 7.55 -17.95
C LEU A 79 -6.45 8.43 -17.48
N MET A 80 -6.35 9.74 -17.61
CA MET A 80 -7.46 10.66 -17.28
C MET A 80 -8.68 10.41 -18.17
N ALA A 81 -8.46 10.14 -19.44
CA ALA A 81 -9.54 9.77 -20.36
C ALA A 81 -10.19 8.43 -19.96
N ASP A 82 -9.39 7.43 -19.58
CA ASP A 82 -9.91 6.14 -19.10
C ASP A 82 -10.77 6.32 -17.83
N ILE A 83 -10.33 7.15 -16.88
CA ILE A 83 -11.06 7.47 -15.65
C ILE A 83 -12.43 8.07 -15.97
N GLU A 84 -12.49 9.04 -16.88
CA GLU A 84 -13.74 9.70 -17.26
C GLU A 84 -14.66 8.77 -18.07
N ASN A 85 -14.09 7.97 -18.97
CA ASN A 85 -14.84 6.96 -19.71
C ASN A 85 -15.45 5.92 -18.75
N PHE A 86 -14.65 5.39 -17.81
CA PHE A 86 -15.12 4.44 -16.79
C PHE A 86 -16.27 5.02 -15.97
N ARG A 87 -16.13 6.27 -15.51
CA ARG A 87 -17.19 6.98 -14.79
C ARG A 87 -18.49 7.05 -15.57
N THR A 88 -18.39 7.48 -16.85
CA THR A 88 -19.54 7.75 -17.70
C THR A 88 -20.23 6.46 -18.15
N GLU A 89 -19.45 5.47 -18.61
CA GLU A 89 -19.97 4.20 -19.11
C GLU A 89 -20.67 3.37 -18.04
N ASN A 90 -20.20 3.46 -16.79
CA ASN A 90 -20.76 2.73 -15.67
C ASN A 90 -21.74 3.58 -14.83
N GLY A 91 -21.96 4.84 -15.16
CA GLY A 91 -22.85 5.73 -14.42
C GLY A 91 -22.40 5.97 -12.97
N CYS A 92 -21.09 6.00 -12.73
CA CYS A 92 -20.54 6.17 -11.39
C CYS A 92 -20.63 7.63 -10.92
N ASP A 93 -21.30 7.89 -9.81
CA ASP A 93 -21.35 9.21 -9.19
C ASP A 93 -19.99 9.64 -8.65
N ARG A 94 -19.21 8.70 -8.10
CA ARG A 94 -17.91 8.90 -7.45
C ARG A 94 -16.95 7.77 -7.76
N LEU A 95 -15.68 8.08 -7.79
CA LEU A 95 -14.59 7.13 -8.01
C LEU A 95 -13.58 7.20 -6.86
N VAL A 96 -12.92 6.08 -6.59
CA VAL A 96 -11.72 5.99 -5.75
C VAL A 96 -10.73 5.07 -6.43
N MET A 97 -9.47 5.44 -6.43
CA MET A 97 -8.40 4.60 -6.94
C MET A 97 -7.58 4.02 -5.78
N VAL A 98 -7.37 2.72 -5.80
CA VAL A 98 -6.47 2.03 -4.86
C VAL A 98 -5.38 1.33 -5.66
N TRP A 99 -4.14 1.70 -5.42
CA TRP A 99 -3.00 1.08 -6.08
C TRP A 99 -2.69 -0.28 -5.46
N CYS A 100 -2.88 -1.33 -6.23
CA CYS A 100 -2.57 -2.72 -5.86
C CYS A 100 -1.48 -3.33 -6.76
N GLY A 101 -0.79 -2.50 -7.53
CA GLY A 101 0.26 -2.93 -8.47
C GLY A 101 1.54 -3.38 -7.77
N SER A 102 2.44 -3.97 -8.56
CA SER A 102 3.72 -4.49 -8.09
C SER A 102 4.62 -3.43 -7.47
N THR A 103 5.52 -3.89 -6.62
CA THR A 103 6.58 -3.05 -6.05
C THR A 103 7.55 -2.61 -7.12
N GLU A 104 7.65 -1.31 -7.36
CA GLU A 104 8.59 -0.69 -8.28
C GLU A 104 10.01 -0.66 -7.70
N ALA A 105 11.01 -0.61 -8.57
CA ALA A 105 12.41 -0.41 -8.17
C ALA A 105 12.58 0.89 -7.37
N PHE A 106 13.41 0.83 -6.33
CA PHE A 106 13.66 1.98 -5.49
C PHE A 106 14.47 3.05 -6.22
N GLN A 107 13.96 4.25 -6.18
CA GLN A 107 14.66 5.43 -6.68
C GLN A 107 14.46 6.59 -5.71
N GLU A 108 15.55 7.27 -5.35
CA GLU A 108 15.47 8.47 -4.53
C GLU A 108 14.69 9.57 -5.27
N PRO A 109 13.87 10.35 -4.57
CA PRO A 109 13.25 11.54 -5.15
C PRO A 109 14.31 12.49 -5.73
N SER A 110 13.99 13.13 -6.84
CA SER A 110 14.84 14.07 -7.55
C SER A 110 14.12 15.42 -7.73
N GLU A 111 14.77 16.40 -8.32
CA GLU A 111 14.22 17.75 -8.55
C GLU A 111 12.84 17.71 -9.25
N VAL A 112 12.59 16.71 -10.10
CA VAL A 112 11.30 16.51 -10.79
C VAL A 112 10.13 16.26 -9.84
N HIS A 113 10.40 15.84 -8.60
CA HIS A 113 9.39 15.50 -7.60
C HIS A 113 9.12 16.62 -6.59
N GLU A 114 9.86 17.74 -6.66
CA GLU A 114 9.79 18.80 -5.65
C GLU A 114 8.51 19.64 -5.75
N THR A 115 8.09 19.96 -6.98
CA THR A 115 6.88 20.77 -7.22
C THR A 115 6.04 20.14 -8.34
N ILE A 116 4.75 20.51 -8.39
CA ILE A 116 3.88 20.01 -9.45
C ILE A 116 4.28 20.53 -10.84
N GLU A 117 4.78 21.75 -10.92
CA GLU A 117 5.26 22.34 -12.17
C GLU A 117 6.50 21.58 -12.70
N ALA A 118 7.43 21.20 -11.80
CA ALA A 118 8.59 20.40 -12.17
C ALA A 118 8.16 18.99 -12.62
N PHE A 119 7.18 18.38 -11.95
CA PHE A 119 6.64 17.09 -12.33
C PHE A 119 5.96 17.11 -13.70
N GLU A 120 5.14 18.13 -13.97
CA GLU A 120 4.48 18.29 -15.29
C GLU A 120 5.49 18.57 -16.41
N ALA A 121 6.56 19.32 -16.11
CA ALA A 121 7.66 19.52 -17.06
C ALA A 121 8.39 18.18 -17.32
N GLY A 122 8.63 17.39 -16.28
CA GLY A 122 9.20 16.05 -16.37
C GLY A 122 8.35 15.07 -17.18
N LEU A 123 7.02 15.07 -16.98
CA LEU A 123 6.11 14.28 -17.82
C LEU A 123 6.24 14.60 -19.30
N LYS A 124 6.30 15.89 -19.63
CA LYS A 124 6.46 16.36 -21.03
C LYS A 124 7.83 16.07 -21.62
N ALA A 125 8.86 16.06 -20.77
CA ALA A 125 10.23 15.73 -21.17
C ALA A 125 10.53 14.23 -21.16
N ASP A 126 9.56 13.40 -20.79
CA ASP A 126 9.70 11.95 -20.63
C ASP A 126 10.79 11.57 -19.62
N ASP A 127 10.87 12.31 -18.49
CA ASP A 127 11.92 12.15 -17.48
C ASP A 127 11.95 10.74 -16.91
N ASP A 128 13.13 10.12 -16.96
CA ASP A 128 13.37 8.74 -16.54
C ASP A 128 13.17 8.48 -15.04
N ASN A 129 13.10 9.53 -14.22
CA ASN A 129 12.87 9.43 -12.78
C ASN A 129 11.39 9.31 -12.41
N ILE A 130 10.48 9.53 -13.34
CA ILE A 130 9.04 9.38 -13.12
C ILE A 130 8.62 7.94 -13.37
N SER A 131 8.11 7.28 -12.33
CA SER A 131 7.62 5.89 -12.40
C SER A 131 6.16 5.79 -12.86
N PRO A 132 5.73 4.61 -13.34
CA PRO A 132 4.32 4.37 -13.66
C PRO A 132 3.36 4.71 -12.52
N SER A 133 3.62 4.27 -11.28
CA SER A 133 2.71 4.56 -10.16
C SER A 133 2.51 6.06 -9.90
N GLN A 134 3.54 6.88 -10.16
CA GLN A 134 3.46 8.33 -10.04
C GLN A 134 2.56 8.96 -11.11
N ILE A 135 2.56 8.41 -12.33
CA ILE A 135 1.68 8.85 -13.42
C ILE A 135 0.21 8.56 -13.06
N TYR A 136 -0.08 7.39 -12.46
CA TYR A 136 -1.42 7.04 -11.98
C TYR A 136 -1.90 7.98 -10.87
N VAL A 137 -1.05 8.30 -9.87
CA VAL A 137 -1.41 9.26 -8.83
C VAL A 137 -1.73 10.63 -9.43
N TYR A 138 -0.88 11.13 -10.33
CA TYR A 138 -1.11 12.39 -11.02
C TYR A 138 -2.44 12.40 -11.76
N ALA A 139 -2.71 11.37 -12.56
CA ALA A 139 -3.96 11.25 -13.32
C ALA A 139 -5.20 11.20 -12.41
N ALA A 140 -5.13 10.46 -11.31
CA ALA A 140 -6.22 10.38 -10.33
C ALA A 140 -6.52 11.74 -9.70
N LEU A 141 -5.48 12.43 -9.18
CA LEU A 141 -5.63 13.72 -8.51
C LEU A 141 -6.11 14.83 -9.46
N GLN A 142 -5.65 14.82 -10.72
CA GLN A 142 -6.13 15.74 -11.75
C GLN A 142 -7.58 15.46 -12.15
N SER A 143 -8.02 14.21 -12.04
CA SER A 143 -9.41 13.78 -12.31
C SER A 143 -10.34 13.91 -11.09
N ASN A 144 -9.88 14.54 -10.00
CA ASN A 144 -10.62 14.67 -8.73
C ASN A 144 -11.01 13.31 -8.12
N VAL A 145 -10.10 12.32 -8.19
CA VAL A 145 -10.31 10.95 -7.69
C VAL A 145 -9.37 10.71 -6.50
N PRO A 146 -9.89 10.40 -5.30
CA PRO A 146 -9.10 9.99 -4.15
C PRO A 146 -8.18 8.82 -4.47
N PHE A 147 -6.96 8.83 -3.92
CA PHE A 147 -5.97 7.82 -4.22
C PHE A 147 -5.36 7.20 -2.95
N ALA A 148 -5.40 5.88 -2.83
CA ALA A 148 -4.73 5.14 -1.78
C ALA A 148 -3.60 4.26 -2.34
N ASN A 149 -2.38 4.43 -1.84
CA ASN A 149 -1.23 3.64 -2.26
C ASN A 149 -1.08 2.38 -1.38
N GLY A 150 -1.38 1.21 -1.93
CA GLY A 150 -1.26 -0.08 -1.26
C GLY A 150 0.10 -0.76 -1.41
N ALA A 151 1.00 -0.20 -2.23
CA ALA A 151 2.37 -0.69 -2.43
C ALA A 151 3.41 0.19 -1.70
N PRO A 152 4.66 -0.24 -1.54
CA PRO A 152 5.71 0.58 -0.93
C PRO A 152 6.29 1.66 -1.85
N ASN A 153 5.82 1.74 -3.09
CA ASN A 153 6.29 2.69 -4.11
C ASN A 153 6.25 4.13 -3.62
N LEU A 154 7.26 4.92 -3.96
CA LEU A 154 7.28 6.36 -3.73
C LEU A 154 6.34 7.04 -4.74
N SER A 155 5.16 7.38 -4.30
CA SER A 155 4.12 7.98 -5.14
C SER A 155 3.35 9.08 -4.41
N THR A 156 2.38 8.76 -3.58
CA THR A 156 1.56 9.73 -2.83
C THR A 156 2.36 10.55 -1.81
N ASP A 157 3.51 10.08 -1.38
CA ASP A 157 4.42 10.73 -0.41
C ASP A 157 5.42 11.71 -1.03
N LEU A 158 5.36 11.91 -2.34
CA LEU A 158 6.19 12.90 -3.04
C LEU A 158 5.65 14.32 -2.83
N PRO A 159 6.54 15.32 -2.64
CA PRO A 159 6.12 16.71 -2.41
C PRO A 159 5.15 17.24 -3.47
N CYS A 160 5.42 17.00 -4.75
CA CYS A 160 4.55 17.41 -5.85
C CYS A 160 3.14 16.80 -5.77
N MET A 161 3.00 15.55 -5.31
CA MET A 161 1.70 14.87 -5.19
C MET A 161 0.94 15.35 -3.94
N MET A 162 1.63 15.63 -2.84
CA MET A 162 1.03 16.26 -1.67
C MET A 162 0.53 17.68 -2.00
N GLU A 163 1.32 18.46 -2.74
CA GLU A 163 0.92 19.76 -3.26
C GLU A 163 -0.32 19.68 -4.15
N LEU A 164 -0.33 18.75 -5.13
CA LEU A 164 -1.44 18.55 -6.05
C LEU A 164 -2.72 18.13 -5.31
N SER A 165 -2.59 17.21 -4.36
CA SER A 165 -3.68 16.77 -3.49
C SER A 165 -4.31 17.93 -2.72
N ALA A 166 -3.49 18.76 -2.08
CA ALA A 166 -3.95 19.93 -1.35
C ALA A 166 -4.59 20.99 -2.26
N ARG A 167 -3.98 21.25 -3.41
CA ARG A 167 -4.47 22.21 -4.41
C ARG A 167 -5.83 21.84 -4.97
N ASN A 168 -6.02 20.56 -5.29
CA ASN A 168 -7.26 20.07 -5.88
C ASN A 168 -8.32 19.66 -4.84
N GLY A 169 -8.00 19.70 -3.54
CA GLY A 169 -8.92 19.28 -2.48
C GLY A 169 -9.22 17.78 -2.47
N VAL A 170 -8.28 16.93 -2.92
CA VAL A 170 -8.46 15.49 -3.08
C VAL A 170 -7.67 14.73 -2.02
N PRO A 171 -8.27 13.83 -1.23
CA PRO A 171 -7.56 13.07 -0.23
C PRO A 171 -6.63 12.01 -0.84
N ILE A 172 -5.48 11.80 -0.17
CA ILE A 172 -4.52 10.74 -0.47
C ILE A 172 -4.20 9.92 0.78
N ALA A 173 -3.88 8.65 0.62
CA ALA A 173 -3.39 7.80 1.70
C ALA A 173 -2.28 6.87 1.18
N GLY A 174 -1.30 6.57 2.02
CA GLY A 174 -0.20 5.66 1.73
C GLY A 174 0.60 5.33 3.00
N LYS A 175 1.46 4.31 2.96
CA LYS A 175 1.64 3.36 1.87
C LYS A 175 1.85 1.94 2.41
N ASP A 176 1.75 0.95 1.51
CA ASP A 176 1.96 -0.48 1.74
C ASP A 176 0.94 -1.11 2.71
N PHE A 177 0.09 -1.99 2.22
CA PHE A 177 -0.95 -2.64 3.03
C PHE A 177 -0.37 -3.43 4.20
N LYS A 178 -0.91 -3.22 5.40
CA LYS A 178 -0.45 -3.86 6.64
C LYS A 178 -0.99 -5.28 6.77
N THR A 179 -0.24 -6.22 6.21
CA THR A 179 -0.50 -7.65 6.25
C THR A 179 0.66 -8.42 6.88
N GLY A 180 0.53 -9.70 7.05
CA GLY A 180 1.62 -10.63 7.36
C GLY A 180 2.49 -10.22 8.57
N GLN A 181 3.80 -10.29 8.41
CA GLN A 181 4.76 -10.07 9.50
C GLN A 181 4.77 -8.64 10.06
N THR A 182 4.46 -7.62 9.24
CA THR A 182 4.38 -6.25 9.76
C THR A 182 3.17 -6.10 10.69
N LEU A 183 2.05 -6.77 10.40
CA LEU A 183 0.93 -6.83 11.33
C LEU A 183 1.40 -7.46 12.67
N MET A 184 2.15 -8.56 12.65
CA MET A 184 2.70 -9.17 13.86
C MET A 184 3.61 -8.22 14.63
N LYS A 185 4.46 -7.45 13.96
CA LYS A 185 5.30 -6.42 14.61
C LYS A 185 4.45 -5.37 15.33
N THR A 186 3.42 -4.86 14.68
CA THR A 186 2.53 -3.83 15.25
C THR A 186 1.60 -4.35 16.34
N LEU A 187 1.40 -5.67 16.46
CA LEU A 187 0.69 -6.31 17.57
C LEU A 187 1.59 -6.54 18.80
N ILE A 188 2.84 -6.93 18.56
CA ILE A 188 3.74 -7.40 19.64
C ILE A 188 4.56 -6.26 20.21
N ALA A 189 5.14 -5.40 19.39
CA ALA A 189 6.04 -4.34 19.86
C ALA A 189 5.37 -3.38 20.87
N PRO A 190 4.10 -2.95 20.71
CA PRO A 190 3.42 -2.16 21.75
C PRO A 190 3.30 -2.90 23.07
N GLY A 191 3.05 -4.21 23.06
CA GLY A 191 3.01 -5.05 24.27
C GLY A 191 4.35 -5.15 24.96
N LEU A 192 5.45 -5.29 24.22
CA LEU A 192 6.81 -5.27 24.77
C LEU A 192 7.09 -3.93 25.44
N LYS A 193 6.78 -2.82 24.78
CA LYS A 193 6.94 -1.46 25.30
C LYS A 193 6.10 -1.23 26.55
N ALA A 194 4.82 -1.59 26.53
CA ALA A 194 3.90 -1.44 27.67
C ALA A 194 4.37 -2.22 28.92
N ARG A 195 5.06 -3.34 28.71
CA ARG A 195 5.62 -4.18 29.78
C ARG A 195 7.07 -3.87 30.12
N MET A 196 7.67 -2.86 29.49
CA MET A 196 9.09 -2.49 29.67
C MET A 196 10.04 -3.68 29.47
N LEU A 197 9.72 -4.54 28.47
CA LEU A 197 10.59 -5.64 28.06
C LEU A 197 11.54 -5.13 26.98
N GLY A 198 12.82 -5.38 27.17
CA GLY A 198 13.86 -4.98 26.21
C GLY A 198 13.88 -5.91 24.98
N LEU A 199 14.35 -5.38 23.86
CA LEU A 199 14.54 -6.10 22.61
C LEU A 199 16.02 -6.09 22.23
N ARG A 200 16.59 -7.27 21.97
CA ARG A 200 17.96 -7.43 21.47
C ARG A 200 18.01 -7.70 19.98
N GLY A 201 17.06 -8.47 19.48
CA GLY A 201 17.00 -8.80 18.08
C GLY A 201 15.60 -9.20 17.61
N TRP A 202 15.35 -8.91 16.33
CA TRP A 202 14.15 -9.37 15.64
C TRP A 202 14.55 -9.86 14.23
N TYR A 203 14.66 -11.14 14.08
CA TYR A 203 14.94 -11.77 12.82
C TYR A 203 13.63 -12.21 12.16
N SER A 204 13.35 -11.68 10.98
CA SER A 204 12.18 -12.03 10.16
C SER A 204 12.64 -12.64 8.85
N THR A 205 12.09 -13.79 8.50
CA THR A 205 12.20 -14.32 7.13
C THR A 205 10.84 -14.78 6.64
N ASN A 206 10.61 -14.66 5.33
CA ASN A 206 9.44 -15.25 4.71
C ASN A 206 9.76 -15.82 3.34
N ILE A 207 8.97 -16.80 2.95
CA ILE A 207 8.98 -17.43 1.63
C ILE A 207 7.58 -17.32 1.04
N LEU A 208 7.53 -16.97 -0.25
CA LEU A 208 6.31 -16.92 -1.05
C LEU A 208 6.65 -17.28 -2.49
N GLY A 209 5.68 -17.85 -3.20
CA GLY A 209 5.88 -18.41 -4.54
C GLY A 209 5.01 -17.74 -5.61
N ASN A 210 4.33 -16.66 -5.28
CA ASN A 210 3.53 -15.88 -6.22
C ASN A 210 4.37 -14.82 -6.97
N ARG A 211 3.74 -14.03 -7.83
CA ARG A 211 4.43 -12.97 -8.60
C ARG A 211 5.02 -11.87 -7.73
N ASP A 212 4.40 -11.51 -6.61
CA ASP A 212 5.00 -10.54 -5.67
C ASP A 212 6.34 -11.06 -5.15
N GLY A 213 6.42 -12.37 -4.85
CA GLY A 213 7.67 -13.03 -4.47
C GLY A 213 8.73 -12.98 -5.57
N GLU A 214 8.33 -13.23 -6.82
CA GLU A 214 9.22 -13.17 -7.98
C GLU A 214 9.76 -11.75 -8.19
N VAL A 215 8.93 -10.73 -8.10
CA VAL A 215 9.33 -9.32 -8.20
C VAL A 215 10.28 -8.94 -7.07
N LEU A 216 9.98 -9.33 -5.82
CA LEU A 216 10.78 -9.02 -4.65
C LEU A 216 12.10 -9.80 -4.56
N ASP A 217 12.31 -10.82 -5.40
CA ASP A 217 13.60 -11.50 -5.53
C ASP A 217 14.64 -10.64 -6.29
N ALA A 218 14.20 -9.60 -7.00
CA ALA A 218 15.09 -8.60 -7.61
C ALA A 218 15.57 -7.61 -6.53
N PRO A 219 16.91 -7.40 -6.35
CA PRO A 219 17.46 -6.58 -5.27
C PRO A 219 16.95 -5.14 -5.24
N GLU A 220 16.74 -4.54 -6.40
CA GLU A 220 16.25 -3.18 -6.58
C GLU A 220 14.81 -2.99 -6.07
N ASN A 221 13.96 -3.99 -6.27
CA ASN A 221 12.58 -4.00 -5.79
C ASN A 221 12.51 -4.39 -4.31
N PHE A 222 13.40 -5.30 -3.86
CA PHE A 222 13.51 -5.68 -2.46
C PHE A 222 13.88 -4.49 -1.57
N LYS A 223 14.79 -3.62 -2.00
CA LYS A 223 15.21 -2.42 -1.24
C LYS A 223 14.01 -1.55 -0.86
N THR A 224 13.09 -1.28 -1.80
CA THR A 224 11.86 -0.52 -1.54
C THR A 224 11.02 -1.14 -0.41
N LYS A 225 10.93 -2.47 -0.39
CA LYS A 225 10.17 -3.21 0.63
C LYS A 225 10.89 -3.31 1.98
N GLU A 226 12.22 -3.39 1.96
CA GLU A 226 13.03 -3.46 3.16
C GLU A 226 12.93 -2.18 3.98
N GLU A 227 13.07 -1.01 3.36
CA GLU A 227 12.94 0.29 4.01
C GLU A 227 11.57 0.47 4.69
N SER A 228 10.50 0.07 4.02
CA SER A 228 9.14 0.07 4.57
C SER A 228 9.01 -0.78 5.85
N LYS A 229 9.77 -1.88 5.99
CA LYS A 229 9.66 -2.82 7.11
C LYS A 229 10.57 -2.50 8.30
N LEU A 230 11.73 -1.90 8.05
CA LEU A 230 12.74 -1.66 9.09
C LEU A 230 12.33 -0.54 10.06
N GLY A 231 11.69 0.51 9.56
CA GLY A 231 11.30 1.67 10.36
C GLY A 231 10.20 1.41 11.40
N VAL A 232 9.41 0.35 11.26
CA VAL A 232 8.24 0.09 12.11
C VAL A 232 8.60 -0.09 13.58
N LEU A 233 9.57 -0.96 13.88
CA LEU A 233 9.97 -1.23 15.26
C LEU A 233 10.56 0.01 15.94
N HIS A 234 11.39 0.77 15.22
CA HIS A 234 12.01 1.99 15.73
C HIS A 234 10.98 3.03 16.15
N LYS A 235 9.97 3.26 15.31
CA LYS A 235 8.89 4.23 15.59
C LYS A 235 8.03 3.81 16.79
N ILE A 236 7.73 2.51 16.96
CA ILE A 236 6.94 2.01 18.10
C ILE A 236 7.73 2.04 19.40
N LEU A 237 8.95 1.49 19.37
CA LEU A 237 9.76 1.24 20.57
C LEU A 237 10.48 2.49 21.08
N GLN A 238 10.76 3.46 20.19
CA GLN A 238 11.40 4.76 20.51
C GLN A 238 12.74 4.61 21.25
N PRO A 239 13.77 4.07 20.59
CA PRO A 239 15.07 3.83 21.22
C PRO A 239 15.74 5.11 21.75
N GLU A 240 15.41 6.29 21.23
CA GLU A 240 15.87 7.59 21.73
C GLU A 240 15.32 7.89 23.14
N VAL A 241 14.11 7.40 23.44
CA VAL A 241 13.45 7.56 24.74
C VAL A 241 13.84 6.44 25.70
N TYR A 242 14.03 5.24 25.17
CA TYR A 242 14.33 4.02 25.94
C TYR A 242 15.62 3.33 25.47
N PRO A 243 16.79 4.00 25.51
CA PRO A 243 18.04 3.47 24.95
C PRO A 243 18.50 2.16 25.62
N GLU A 244 18.27 1.99 26.90
CA GLU A 244 18.61 0.78 27.66
C GLU A 244 17.85 -0.47 27.18
N LEU A 245 16.64 -0.28 26.66
CA LEU A 245 15.76 -1.36 26.24
C LEU A 245 15.86 -1.61 24.74
N TYR A 246 16.06 -0.56 23.92
CA TYR A 246 15.88 -0.63 22.47
C TYR A 246 16.99 0.07 21.66
N GLY A 247 18.02 0.62 22.33
CA GLY A 247 19.08 1.40 21.67
C GLY A 247 20.01 0.57 20.78
N ASN A 248 20.03 -0.75 20.94
CA ASN A 248 20.89 -1.65 20.16
C ASN A 248 20.11 -2.92 19.77
N VAL A 249 19.30 -2.82 18.73
CA VAL A 249 18.46 -3.92 18.23
C VAL A 249 18.97 -4.41 16.88
N ASP A 250 19.35 -5.68 16.81
CA ASP A 250 19.64 -6.36 15.55
C ASP A 250 18.31 -6.69 14.83
N HIS A 251 17.97 -5.91 13.80
CA HIS A 251 16.76 -6.12 13.03
C HIS A 251 17.08 -6.61 11.62
N VAL A 252 16.65 -7.82 11.29
CA VAL A 252 16.94 -8.47 10.01
C VAL A 252 15.64 -8.87 9.33
N VAL A 253 15.50 -8.53 8.06
CA VAL A 253 14.39 -8.95 7.19
C VAL A 253 14.94 -9.71 6.00
N ARG A 254 14.33 -10.86 5.68
CA ARG A 254 14.62 -11.65 4.47
C ARG A 254 13.31 -12.03 3.79
N ILE A 255 13.32 -11.96 2.46
CA ILE A 255 12.24 -12.47 1.61
C ILE A 255 12.90 -13.38 0.58
N ASN A 256 12.31 -14.56 0.37
CA ASN A 256 12.83 -15.52 -0.57
C ASN A 256 11.71 -15.98 -1.50
N TYR A 257 11.98 -15.95 -2.79
CA TYR A 257 11.07 -16.52 -3.76
C TYR A 257 11.17 -18.04 -3.73
N TYR A 258 10.03 -18.71 -3.57
CA TYR A 258 9.95 -20.18 -3.56
C TYR A 258 8.66 -20.64 -4.24
N PRO A 259 8.70 -20.94 -5.54
CA PRO A 259 7.53 -21.26 -6.36
C PRO A 259 6.56 -22.28 -5.78
N PRO A 260 7.02 -23.38 -5.10
CA PRO A 260 6.08 -24.35 -4.53
C PRO A 260 5.10 -23.82 -3.48
N ARG A 261 5.33 -22.62 -2.94
CA ARG A 261 4.41 -21.98 -1.98
C ARG A 261 3.19 -21.34 -2.65
N GLY A 262 3.28 -20.98 -3.94
CA GLY A 262 2.21 -20.21 -4.59
C GLY A 262 1.90 -18.94 -3.79
N ASP A 263 0.63 -18.64 -3.56
CA ASP A 263 0.18 -17.49 -2.74
C ASP A 263 0.24 -17.72 -1.22
N ASN A 264 0.58 -18.93 -0.78
CA ASN A 264 0.75 -19.22 0.65
C ASN A 264 2.09 -18.67 1.15
N LYS A 265 2.03 -17.55 1.82
CA LYS A 265 3.19 -16.89 2.42
C LYS A 265 3.45 -17.46 3.80
N GLU A 266 4.62 -18.06 3.97
CA GLU A 266 5.09 -18.56 5.25
C GLU A 266 6.15 -17.62 5.81
N GLY A 267 5.95 -17.16 7.03
CA GLY A 267 6.85 -16.25 7.73
C GLY A 267 7.28 -16.78 9.08
N TRP A 268 8.57 -16.66 9.39
CA TRP A 268 9.10 -16.95 10.72
C TRP A 268 9.71 -15.71 11.33
N ASP A 269 9.41 -15.48 12.60
CA ASP A 269 10.08 -14.49 13.41
C ASP A 269 10.77 -15.15 14.60
N ALA A 270 12.04 -14.82 14.82
CA ALA A 270 12.75 -15.09 16.06
C ALA A 270 13.01 -13.76 16.75
N ILE A 271 12.43 -13.58 17.93
CA ILE A 271 12.42 -12.31 18.66
C ILE A 271 13.15 -12.54 19.99
N ASP A 272 14.35 -11.98 20.12
CA ASP A 272 15.16 -12.09 21.31
C ASP A 272 14.91 -10.89 22.21
N ILE A 273 14.21 -11.13 23.33
CA ILE A 273 13.82 -10.14 24.30
C ILE A 273 14.51 -10.39 25.64
N PHE A 274 14.48 -9.40 26.51
CA PHE A 274 14.98 -9.57 27.88
C PHE A 274 14.07 -8.83 28.87
N GLY A 275 13.99 -9.41 30.06
CA GLY A 275 13.26 -8.86 31.18
C GLY A 275 14.14 -8.26 32.24
N TRP A 276 13.62 -8.21 33.47
CA TRP A 276 14.32 -7.69 34.62
C TRP A 276 15.67 -8.38 34.82
N MET A 277 16.67 -7.61 35.23
CA MET A 277 18.10 -8.03 35.40
C MET A 277 18.74 -8.55 34.08
N GLY A 278 18.17 -8.25 32.92
CA GLY A 278 18.68 -8.66 31.61
C GLY A 278 18.47 -10.15 31.29
N TYR A 279 17.59 -10.85 32.02
CA TYR A 279 17.34 -12.27 31.77
C TYR A 279 16.72 -12.46 30.35
N PRO A 280 17.35 -13.31 29.53
CA PRO A 280 16.92 -13.50 28.15
C PRO A 280 15.65 -14.33 28.07
N MET A 281 14.82 -13.98 27.11
CA MET A 281 13.62 -14.71 26.68
C MET A 281 13.55 -14.69 25.17
N GLN A 282 12.84 -15.64 24.58
CA GLN A 282 12.66 -15.69 23.14
C GLN A 282 11.18 -15.91 22.79
N ILE A 283 10.68 -15.17 21.83
CA ILE A 283 9.40 -15.42 21.17
C ILE A 283 9.70 -15.94 19.77
N LYS A 284 9.04 -17.00 19.37
CA LYS A 284 9.05 -17.51 17.99
C LYS A 284 7.65 -17.45 17.45
N ILE A 285 7.53 -16.96 16.22
CA ILE A 285 6.27 -16.93 15.47
C ILE A 285 6.48 -17.74 14.22
N ASP A 286 5.52 -18.59 13.95
CA ASP A 286 5.37 -19.30 12.69
C ASP A 286 3.99 -18.94 12.13
N PHE A 287 3.98 -18.24 11.02
CA PHE A 287 2.78 -17.61 10.47
C PHE A 287 2.60 -17.96 8.99
N LEU A 288 1.63 -18.80 8.68
CA LEU A 288 1.22 -19.12 7.33
C LEU A 288 -0.04 -18.34 6.98
N CYS A 289 -0.01 -17.56 5.91
CA CYS A 289 -1.17 -16.78 5.46
C CYS A 289 -1.21 -16.66 3.94
N ARG A 290 -2.36 -16.28 3.41
CA ARG A 290 -2.51 -15.74 2.05
C ARG A 290 -2.57 -14.22 2.15
N ASP A 291 -1.51 -13.53 1.72
CA ASP A 291 -1.39 -12.07 1.84
C ASP A 291 -2.54 -11.34 1.13
N SER A 292 -2.94 -11.84 -0.05
CA SER A 292 -4.03 -11.26 -0.84
C SER A 292 -5.38 -11.32 -0.11
N ILE A 293 -5.66 -12.40 0.64
CA ILE A 293 -6.88 -12.52 1.46
C ILE A 293 -6.87 -11.54 2.63
N LEU A 294 -5.70 -11.27 3.21
CA LEU A 294 -5.56 -10.25 4.26
C LEU A 294 -5.69 -8.83 3.69
N ALA A 295 -5.24 -8.61 2.46
CA ALA A 295 -5.27 -7.31 1.80
C ALA A 295 -6.67 -6.94 1.28
N ALA A 296 -7.46 -7.89 0.80
CA ALA A 296 -8.75 -7.60 0.18
C ALA A 296 -9.71 -6.75 1.04
N PRO A 297 -9.96 -7.06 2.34
CA PRO A 297 -10.78 -6.19 3.19
C PRO A 297 -10.14 -4.82 3.45
N ILE A 298 -8.80 -4.73 3.47
CA ILE A 298 -8.09 -3.44 3.59
C ILE A 298 -8.35 -2.56 2.38
N VAL A 299 -8.29 -3.13 1.16
CA VAL A 299 -8.58 -2.42 -0.09
C VAL A 299 -10.01 -1.88 -0.08
N LEU A 300 -10.97 -2.71 0.33
CA LEU A 300 -12.37 -2.32 0.41
C LEU A 300 -12.59 -1.20 1.43
N ASP A 301 -12.05 -1.35 2.64
CA ASP A 301 -12.15 -0.33 3.68
C ASP A 301 -11.50 0.99 3.24
N LEU A 302 -10.31 0.95 2.63
CA LEU A 302 -9.64 2.14 2.10
C LEU A 302 -10.48 2.82 1.02
N ALA A 303 -11.07 2.06 0.07
CA ALA A 303 -11.93 2.63 -0.95
C ALA A 303 -13.14 3.35 -0.33
N LEU A 304 -13.81 2.73 0.64
CA LEU A 304 -14.96 3.31 1.33
C LEU A 304 -14.59 4.55 2.17
N PHE A 305 -13.47 4.50 2.89
CA PHE A 305 -13.05 5.61 3.74
C PHE A 305 -12.46 6.77 2.95
N MET A 306 -11.80 6.52 1.84
CA MET A 306 -11.33 7.58 0.95
C MET A 306 -12.49 8.32 0.27
N ASP A 307 -13.55 7.59 -0.15
CA ASP A 307 -14.80 8.21 -0.60
C ASP A 307 -15.46 9.05 0.51
N LEU A 308 -15.48 8.50 1.74
CA LEU A 308 -16.06 9.21 2.89
C LEU A 308 -15.27 10.48 3.22
N ALA A 309 -13.93 10.41 3.24
CA ALA A 309 -13.06 11.56 3.45
C ALA A 309 -13.31 12.66 2.41
N HIS A 310 -13.35 12.29 1.14
CA HIS A 310 -13.60 13.25 0.06
C HIS A 310 -14.98 13.92 0.20
N ARG A 311 -16.03 13.17 0.56
CA ARG A 311 -17.36 13.71 0.83
C ARG A 311 -17.42 14.57 2.09
N ALA A 312 -16.56 14.33 3.06
CA ALA A 312 -16.41 15.16 4.26
C ALA A 312 -15.64 16.45 3.98
N GLY A 313 -15.09 16.63 2.78
CA GLY A 313 -14.30 17.81 2.38
C GLY A 313 -12.84 17.72 2.83
N GLU A 314 -12.38 16.54 3.22
CA GLU A 314 -10.97 16.31 3.57
C GLU A 314 -10.07 16.34 2.32
N SER A 315 -8.83 16.76 2.50
CA SER A 315 -7.81 16.81 1.46
C SER A 315 -6.43 16.46 2.04
N GLY A 316 -5.46 16.25 1.18
CA GLY A 316 -4.11 15.88 1.62
C GLY A 316 -4.04 14.48 2.22
N VAL A 317 -3.01 14.25 3.03
CA VAL A 317 -2.69 12.95 3.61
C VAL A 317 -3.70 12.56 4.69
N GLN A 318 -4.37 11.43 4.50
CA GLN A 318 -5.34 10.87 5.45
C GLN A 318 -4.63 9.97 6.47
N GLU A 319 -3.85 10.55 7.39
CA GLU A 319 -3.05 9.81 8.37
C GLU A 319 -3.90 8.94 9.32
N TRP A 320 -5.16 9.28 9.55
CA TRP A 320 -6.08 8.47 10.35
C TRP A 320 -6.34 7.06 9.76
N LEU A 321 -5.98 6.84 8.47
CA LEU A 321 -5.97 5.54 7.80
C LEU A 321 -4.68 4.74 8.02
N SER A 322 -3.73 5.23 8.80
CA SER A 322 -2.47 4.55 9.15
C SER A 322 -2.65 3.13 9.70
N PHE A 323 -3.83 2.85 10.28
CA PHE A 323 -4.22 1.53 10.76
C PHE A 323 -4.06 0.43 9.68
N TYR A 324 -4.29 0.76 8.42
CA TYR A 324 -4.24 -0.15 7.28
C TYR A 324 -2.87 -0.27 6.62
N LEU A 325 -1.90 0.60 6.99
CA LEU A 325 -0.67 0.82 6.23
C LEU A 325 0.58 0.45 7.03
N LYS A 326 1.57 -0.18 6.38
CA LYS A 326 2.87 -0.55 6.98
C LYS A 326 3.77 0.65 7.18
N ALA A 327 3.80 1.55 6.21
CA ALA A 327 4.60 2.75 6.21
C ALA A 327 3.70 3.98 5.98
N PRO A 328 2.83 4.31 6.97
CA PRO A 328 1.92 5.44 6.81
C PRO A 328 2.69 6.74 6.59
N GLN A 329 2.12 7.58 5.73
CA GLN A 329 2.65 8.90 5.40
C GLN A 329 2.48 9.86 6.57
N ASP A 330 3.48 10.71 6.73
CA ASP A 330 3.44 11.82 7.67
C ASP A 330 2.47 12.90 7.13
N SER A 331 1.48 13.29 7.91
CA SER A 331 0.54 14.36 7.56
C SER A 331 1.11 15.76 7.86
N VAL A 332 2.07 15.82 8.77
CA VAL A 332 2.77 17.05 9.17
C VAL A 332 4.26 16.84 9.03
N ALA A 333 4.93 17.72 8.32
CA ALA A 333 6.37 17.65 8.12
C ALA A 333 7.13 17.59 9.45
N GLY A 334 8.00 16.60 9.59
CA GLY A 334 8.82 16.37 10.78
C GLY A 334 8.10 15.70 11.96
N VAL A 335 6.81 15.34 11.81
CA VAL A 335 6.06 14.56 12.81
C VAL A 335 5.77 13.18 12.21
N PRO A 336 6.50 12.14 12.63
CA PRO A 336 6.29 10.80 12.11
C PRO A 336 4.87 10.28 12.39
N ALA A 337 4.26 9.66 11.39
CA ALA A 337 2.97 9.01 11.54
C ALA A 337 3.03 7.89 12.59
N GLU A 338 1.92 7.72 13.31
CA GLU A 338 1.78 6.72 14.36
C GLU A 338 1.93 5.30 13.80
N GLN A 339 2.64 4.43 14.52
CA GLN A 339 2.89 3.04 14.15
C GLN A 339 2.32 2.02 15.15
N ASP A 340 1.95 2.46 16.35
CA ASP A 340 1.26 1.60 17.31
C ASP A 340 -0.15 1.28 16.82
N LEU A 341 -0.45 0.01 16.57
CA LEU A 341 -1.70 -0.45 15.99
C LEU A 341 -2.94 -0.01 16.81
N PHE A 342 -2.81 0.00 18.14
CA PHE A 342 -3.93 0.31 19.03
C PHE A 342 -4.22 1.81 19.06
N ILE A 343 -3.16 2.62 18.99
CA ILE A 343 -3.30 4.08 18.86
C ILE A 343 -3.86 4.42 17.48
N GLN A 344 -3.39 3.78 16.43
CA GLN A 344 -3.93 3.92 15.06
C GLN A 344 -5.42 3.58 15.00
N GLN A 345 -5.84 2.47 15.63
CA GLN A 345 -7.25 2.10 15.71
C GLN A 345 -8.09 3.15 16.44
N THR A 346 -7.55 3.68 17.54
CA THR A 346 -8.22 4.75 18.29
C THR A 346 -8.36 6.02 17.46
N LYS A 347 -7.32 6.42 16.74
CA LYS A 347 -7.32 7.56 15.81
C LYS A 347 -8.38 7.37 14.71
N LEU A 348 -8.42 6.20 14.06
CA LEU A 348 -9.44 5.86 13.07
C LEU A 348 -10.86 6.02 13.62
N LYS A 349 -11.13 5.43 14.79
CA LYS A 349 -12.45 5.51 15.42
C LYS A 349 -12.83 6.93 15.81
N ASN A 350 -11.88 7.71 16.34
CA ASN A 350 -12.13 9.08 16.76
C ASN A 350 -12.43 10.00 15.57
N THR A 351 -11.70 9.88 14.47
CA THR A 351 -12.00 10.63 13.23
C THR A 351 -13.44 10.36 12.76
N LEU A 352 -13.86 9.09 12.74
CA LEU A 352 -15.23 8.75 12.34
C LEU A 352 -16.29 9.29 13.32
N ARG A 353 -16.00 9.27 14.63
CA ARG A 353 -16.89 9.85 15.65
C ARG A 353 -17.03 11.36 15.52
N GLU A 354 -15.92 12.06 15.30
CA GLU A 354 -15.92 13.51 15.09
C GLU A 354 -16.81 13.88 13.90
N TRP A 355 -16.72 13.16 12.79
CA TRP A 355 -17.58 13.38 11.63
C TRP A 355 -19.07 13.05 11.89
N MET A 356 -19.35 12.16 12.83
CA MET A 356 -20.72 11.88 13.29
C MET A 356 -21.20 12.87 14.37
N GLY A 357 -20.38 13.81 14.83
CA GLY A 357 -20.69 14.72 15.92
C GLY A 357 -20.64 14.06 17.30
N GLU A 358 -19.94 12.94 17.45
CA GLU A 358 -19.74 12.22 18.71
C GLU A 358 -18.43 12.63 19.38
N THR A 359 -18.33 12.42 20.69
CA THR A 359 -17.11 12.70 21.46
C THR A 359 -16.06 11.61 21.19
N ALA A 360 -14.80 12.01 20.97
CA ALA A 360 -13.65 11.12 20.92
C ALA A 360 -13.44 10.34 22.24
N VAL A 361 -12.84 9.16 22.18
CA VAL A 361 -12.48 8.31 23.34
C VAL A 361 -10.99 8.16 23.49
#